data_a30a0bdaa032e6b4bbb8b943ee9012a1
#
_entry.id   a30a0bdaa032e6b4bbb8b943ee9012a1
#
_cell.length_a   1.000
_cell.length_b   1.000
_cell.length_c   1.000
_cell.angle_alpha   90.00
_cell.angle_beta   90.00
_cell.angle_gamma   90.00
#
_symmetry.space_group_name_H-M   'P 1'
#
loop_
_entity.id
_entity.type
_entity.pdbx_description
1 polymer ?
#
loop_
_entity_poly.entity_id
_entity_poly.type
_entity_poly.pdbx_seq_one_letter_code
_entity_poly.pdbx_strand_id
1 'polypeptide(L)'
;NRNVVGFGGRILDDGNPKYLNSPENEIFRKRNLLFGICNLKKTQVSSEGLILSEGYMDVISLYNYGFPAVASLGTSVSENQIEQLLNLSDKIFIVFDGDQAGKNATLRVFDKILPLLKLGKIFKFVFLPSNMDPEEYINKEGVLSFKKKLTEGYSVADMIWLMGLKIKKD
;
A
#
# COMPACT_ATOMS: atom_id res chain seq x y z
N ASN A 1 -16.23 -14.87 2.13
CA ASN A 1 -16.28 -15.79 0.99
C ASN A 1 -14.96 -15.68 0.21
N ARG A 2 -14.37 -16.83 -0.17
CA ARG A 2 -13.13 -16.89 -0.97
C ARG A 2 -13.43 -17.20 -2.45
N ASN A 3 -14.47 -16.57 -3.00
CA ASN A 3 -14.80 -16.75 -4.42
C ASN A 3 -13.85 -15.93 -5.30
N VAL A 4 -13.36 -16.52 -6.37
CA VAL A 4 -12.58 -15.83 -7.38
C VAL A 4 -13.51 -14.90 -8.14
N VAL A 5 -13.18 -13.59 -8.19
CA VAL A 5 -13.98 -12.55 -8.84
C VAL A 5 -13.29 -11.95 -10.07
N GLY A 6 -11.99 -12.21 -10.24
CA GLY A 6 -11.19 -11.72 -11.35
C GLY A 6 -9.77 -12.27 -11.30
N PHE A 7 -9.03 -12.00 -12.36
CA PHE A 7 -7.64 -12.40 -12.53
C PHE A 7 -6.77 -11.17 -12.81
N GLY A 8 -5.54 -11.22 -12.32
CA GLY A 8 -4.46 -10.33 -12.70
C GLY A 8 -3.35 -11.11 -13.35
N GLY A 9 -2.82 -10.63 -14.46
CA GLY A 9 -1.68 -11.20 -15.15
C GLY A 9 -0.56 -10.20 -15.30
N ARG A 10 0.70 -10.67 -15.27
CA ARG A 10 1.89 -9.93 -15.62
C ARG A 10 2.58 -10.65 -16.77
N ILE A 11 2.99 -9.93 -17.79
CA ILE A 11 3.83 -10.52 -18.83
C ILE A 11 5.24 -10.72 -18.29
N LEU A 12 5.88 -11.80 -18.74
CA LEU A 12 7.25 -12.13 -18.36
C LEU A 12 8.27 -11.52 -19.30
N ASP A 13 7.85 -11.18 -20.52
CA ASP A 13 8.69 -10.59 -21.56
C ASP A 13 8.50 -9.07 -21.63
N ASP A 14 9.34 -8.39 -22.45
CA ASP A 14 9.24 -6.97 -22.73
C ASP A 14 8.03 -6.67 -23.63
N GLY A 15 6.92 -6.26 -23.04
CA GLY A 15 5.68 -5.93 -23.76
C GLY A 15 4.80 -4.94 -22.98
N ASN A 16 3.82 -4.36 -23.65
CA ASN A 16 2.84 -3.47 -23.06
C ASN A 16 1.41 -3.99 -23.33
N PRO A 17 0.51 -3.96 -22.32
CA PRO A 17 0.73 -3.51 -20.95
C PRO A 17 1.46 -4.56 -20.10
N LYS A 18 2.36 -4.11 -19.20
CA LYS A 18 3.11 -4.99 -18.28
C LYS A 18 2.19 -5.78 -17.36
N TYR A 19 1.05 -5.21 -16.99
CA TYR A 19 0.01 -5.83 -16.16
C TYR A 19 -1.35 -5.73 -16.84
N LEU A 20 -2.12 -6.83 -16.77
CA LEU A 20 -3.47 -6.90 -17.27
C LEU A 20 -4.38 -7.47 -16.19
N ASN A 21 -5.47 -6.79 -15.90
CA ASN A 21 -6.52 -7.28 -15.01
C ASN A 21 -7.76 -7.64 -15.81
N SER A 22 -8.57 -8.56 -15.29
CA SER A 22 -9.91 -8.78 -15.82
C SER A 22 -10.66 -7.45 -16.02
N PRO A 23 -11.51 -7.33 -17.06
CA PRO A 23 -12.35 -6.15 -17.21
C PRO A 23 -13.31 -6.02 -16.03
N GLU A 24 -13.66 -4.76 -15.70
CA GLU A 24 -14.65 -4.50 -14.63
C GLU A 24 -16.02 -5.04 -15.00
N ASN A 25 -16.73 -5.56 -14.01
CA ASN A 25 -18.08 -6.07 -14.12
C ASN A 25 -18.81 -5.91 -12.78
N GLU A 26 -20.01 -6.46 -12.63
CA GLU A 26 -20.82 -6.32 -11.41
C GLU A 26 -20.15 -6.88 -10.16
N ILE A 27 -19.36 -7.97 -10.29
CA ILE A 27 -18.67 -8.62 -9.16
C ILE A 27 -17.19 -8.25 -9.03
N PHE A 28 -16.59 -7.65 -10.06
CA PHE A 28 -15.20 -7.22 -10.09
C PHE A 28 -15.09 -5.72 -10.37
N ARG A 29 -15.10 -4.93 -9.31
CA ARG A 29 -14.89 -3.48 -9.35
C ARG A 29 -13.59 -3.15 -8.62
N LYS A 30 -12.55 -2.79 -9.37
CA LYS A 30 -11.19 -2.56 -8.83
C LYS A 30 -11.16 -1.56 -7.68
N ARG A 31 -11.99 -0.51 -7.75
CA ARG A 31 -12.10 0.51 -6.70
C ARG A 31 -12.66 -0.01 -5.37
N ASN A 32 -13.28 -1.19 -5.36
CA ASN A 32 -13.90 -1.79 -4.19
C ASN A 32 -13.12 -3.01 -3.67
N LEU A 33 -12.00 -3.34 -4.30
CA LEU A 33 -11.25 -4.55 -4.00
C LEU A 33 -9.81 -4.21 -3.59
N LEU A 34 -9.33 -4.92 -2.59
CA LEU A 34 -7.92 -4.96 -2.21
C LEU A 34 -7.39 -6.35 -2.50
N PHE A 35 -6.33 -6.44 -3.30
CA PHE A 35 -5.61 -7.70 -3.51
C PHE A 35 -4.95 -8.15 -2.20
N GLY A 36 -4.96 -9.45 -1.93
CA GLY A 36 -4.35 -10.01 -0.73
C GLY A 36 -5.26 -10.08 0.50
N ILE A 37 -6.40 -9.39 0.52
CA ILE A 37 -7.29 -9.30 1.70
C ILE A 37 -7.77 -10.68 2.20
N CYS A 38 -7.99 -11.65 1.29
CA CYS A 38 -8.44 -12.99 1.66
C CYS A 38 -7.36 -13.83 2.36
N ASN A 39 -6.11 -13.44 2.29
CA ASN A 39 -4.97 -14.13 2.89
C ASN A 39 -4.58 -13.56 4.25
N LEU A 40 -5.15 -12.43 4.66
CA LEU A 40 -4.83 -11.79 5.93
C LEU A 40 -5.22 -12.67 7.12
N LYS A 41 -4.29 -12.84 8.05
CA LYS A 41 -4.55 -13.46 9.36
C LYS A 41 -4.80 -12.33 10.37
N LYS A 42 -5.96 -12.33 11.02
CA LYS A 42 -6.35 -11.28 11.98
C LYS A 42 -5.33 -11.08 13.10
N THR A 43 -4.78 -12.16 13.65
CA THR A 43 -3.76 -12.11 14.70
C THR A 43 -2.51 -11.38 14.26
N GLN A 44 -2.03 -11.62 13.05
CA GLN A 44 -0.86 -10.97 12.48
C GLN A 44 -1.11 -9.49 12.20
N VAL A 45 -2.25 -9.16 11.59
CA VAL A 45 -2.63 -7.76 11.33
C VAL A 45 -2.75 -6.97 12.64
N SER A 46 -3.30 -7.56 13.70
CA SER A 46 -3.43 -6.90 15.01
C SER A 46 -2.08 -6.64 15.68
N SER A 47 -1.09 -7.52 15.51
CA SER A 47 0.23 -7.38 16.14
C SER A 47 1.20 -6.51 15.34
N GLU A 48 1.20 -6.65 14.01
CA GLU A 48 2.21 -6.03 13.13
C GLU A 48 1.70 -4.82 12.36
N GLY A 49 0.36 -4.66 12.26
CA GLY A 49 -0.30 -3.69 11.40
C GLY A 49 -0.49 -4.24 9.98
N LEU A 50 -0.95 -3.41 9.06
CA LEU A 50 -1.28 -3.76 7.67
C LEU A 50 -0.54 -2.86 6.70
N ILE A 51 0.13 -3.43 5.71
CA ILE A 51 0.82 -2.69 4.66
C ILE A 51 -0.12 -2.51 3.46
N LEU A 52 -0.25 -1.29 2.96
CA LEU A 52 -0.80 -0.97 1.65
C LEU A 52 0.36 -0.72 0.69
N SER A 53 0.47 -1.53 -0.36
CA SER A 53 1.45 -1.41 -1.44
C SER A 53 0.80 -1.09 -2.78
N GLU A 54 1.57 -0.85 -3.84
CA GLU A 54 1.03 -0.47 -5.15
C GLU A 54 0.50 -1.67 -5.92
N GLY A 55 1.28 -2.74 -6.00
CA GLY A 55 1.04 -3.87 -6.87
C GLY A 55 0.86 -5.20 -6.14
N TYR A 56 0.30 -6.16 -6.86
CA TYR A 56 0.14 -7.50 -6.31
C TYR A 56 1.46 -8.27 -6.20
N MET A 57 2.49 -7.93 -6.98
CA MET A 57 3.81 -8.54 -6.83
C MET A 57 4.44 -8.13 -5.49
N ASP A 58 4.32 -6.86 -5.11
CA ASP A 58 4.79 -6.38 -3.80
C ASP A 58 4.10 -7.12 -2.66
N VAL A 59 2.76 -7.30 -2.78
CA VAL A 59 2.00 -8.06 -1.78
C VAL A 59 2.48 -9.49 -1.67
N ILE A 60 2.72 -10.18 -2.79
CA ILE A 60 3.21 -11.56 -2.81
C ILE A 60 4.60 -11.63 -2.15
N SER A 61 5.49 -10.71 -2.52
CA SER A 61 6.83 -10.63 -1.95
C SER A 61 6.79 -10.32 -0.44
N LEU A 62 6.02 -9.32 -0.01
CA LEU A 62 5.85 -8.98 1.40
C LEU A 62 5.30 -10.17 2.22
N TYR A 63 4.37 -10.94 1.64
CA TYR A 63 3.89 -12.18 2.27
C TYR A 63 4.99 -13.21 2.46
N ASN A 64 5.86 -13.40 1.49
CA ASN A 64 7.00 -14.33 1.59
C ASN A 64 7.96 -13.95 2.72
N TYR A 65 8.08 -12.65 3.02
CA TYR A 65 8.84 -12.14 4.17
C TYR A 65 8.05 -12.05 5.47
N GLY A 66 6.79 -12.54 5.47
CA GLY A 66 5.95 -12.60 6.66
C GLY A 66 5.25 -11.30 7.03
N PHE A 67 5.08 -10.36 6.10
CA PHE A 67 4.34 -9.12 6.34
C PHE A 67 2.90 -9.21 5.84
N PRO A 68 1.88 -8.80 6.65
CA PRO A 68 0.52 -8.68 6.16
C PRO A 68 0.39 -7.47 5.24
N ALA A 69 0.07 -7.72 3.97
CA ALA A 69 0.02 -6.69 2.95
C ALA A 69 -1.21 -6.81 2.05
N VAL A 70 -1.64 -5.70 1.49
CA VAL A 70 -2.68 -5.60 0.47
C VAL A 70 -2.30 -4.55 -0.57
N ALA A 71 -2.88 -4.63 -1.77
CA ALA A 71 -2.66 -3.63 -2.81
C ALA A 71 -3.96 -3.20 -3.49
N SER A 72 -3.95 -1.98 -4.03
CA SER A 72 -4.95 -1.54 -5.01
C SER A 72 -4.65 -2.18 -6.37
N LEU A 73 -5.70 -2.45 -7.17
CA LEU A 73 -5.56 -3.20 -8.42
C LEU A 73 -5.30 -2.27 -9.62
N GLY A 74 -4.13 -1.62 -9.66
CA GLY A 74 -3.72 -0.81 -10.83
C GLY A 74 -4.51 0.49 -11.01
N THR A 75 -5.17 0.98 -9.96
CA THR A 75 -5.84 2.28 -9.91
C THR A 75 -5.37 3.06 -8.69
N SER A 76 -5.52 4.37 -8.71
CA SER A 76 -5.31 5.15 -7.49
C SER A 76 -6.24 4.64 -6.37
N VAL A 77 -5.70 4.50 -5.16
CA VAL A 77 -6.45 4.05 -3.97
C VAL A 77 -7.73 4.87 -3.82
N SER A 78 -8.87 4.21 -3.65
CA SER A 78 -10.18 4.84 -3.45
C SER A 78 -10.48 5.06 -1.97
N GLU A 79 -11.43 5.94 -1.67
CA GLU A 79 -11.94 6.15 -0.30
C GLU A 79 -12.52 4.85 0.28
N ASN A 80 -13.26 4.08 -0.52
CA ASN A 80 -13.80 2.78 -0.10
C ASN A 80 -12.69 1.79 0.28
N GLN A 81 -11.56 1.77 -0.45
CA GLN A 81 -10.41 0.94 -0.08
C GLN A 81 -9.76 1.43 1.23
N ILE A 82 -9.69 2.75 1.46
CA ILE A 82 -9.19 3.30 2.73
C ILE A 82 -10.12 2.92 3.89
N GLU A 83 -11.44 2.99 3.72
CA GLU A 83 -12.39 2.53 4.72
C GLU A 83 -12.24 1.03 5.02
N GLN A 84 -12.00 0.20 4.02
CA GLN A 84 -11.70 -1.21 4.22
C GLN A 84 -10.41 -1.41 5.05
N LEU A 85 -9.34 -0.66 4.75
CA LEU A 85 -8.10 -0.71 5.56
C LEU A 85 -8.36 -0.33 7.01
N LEU A 86 -9.15 0.73 7.25
CA LEU A 86 -9.53 1.18 8.60
C LEU A 86 -10.33 0.12 9.37
N ASN A 87 -11.14 -0.69 8.67
CA ASN A 87 -11.89 -1.79 9.29
C ASN A 87 -11.02 -3.03 9.55
N LEU A 88 -9.91 -3.19 8.83
CA LEU A 88 -9.02 -4.34 8.94
C LEU A 88 -7.94 -4.16 10.00
N SER A 89 -7.44 -2.93 10.19
CA SER A 89 -6.30 -2.66 11.07
C SER A 89 -6.41 -1.29 11.74
N ASP A 90 -5.87 -1.19 12.95
CA ASP A 90 -5.69 0.10 13.63
C ASP A 90 -4.37 0.77 13.22
N LYS A 91 -3.43 0.01 12.67
CA LYS A 91 -2.13 0.48 12.24
C LYS A 91 -1.89 0.14 10.77
N ILE A 92 -1.77 1.15 9.95
CA ILE A 92 -1.66 1.02 8.49
C ILE A 92 -0.38 1.72 8.02
N PHE A 93 0.42 0.99 7.23
CA PHE A 93 1.62 1.50 6.60
C PHE A 93 1.38 1.68 5.11
N ILE A 94 1.63 2.86 4.60
CA ILE A 94 1.61 3.16 3.16
C ILE A 94 3.05 3.00 2.66
N VAL A 95 3.29 1.98 1.85
CA VAL A 95 4.63 1.63 1.34
C VAL A 95 4.54 1.45 -0.17
N PHE A 96 4.90 2.49 -0.89
CA PHE A 96 4.92 2.51 -2.34
C PHE A 96 6.36 2.59 -2.84
N ASP A 97 6.56 2.45 -4.15
CA ASP A 97 7.88 2.46 -4.76
C ASP A 97 8.62 3.76 -4.48
N GLY A 98 9.93 3.68 -4.36
CA GLY A 98 10.81 4.81 -4.05
C GLY A 98 11.02 5.79 -5.21
N ASP A 99 10.34 5.59 -6.34
CA ASP A 99 10.39 6.47 -7.49
C ASP A 99 9.47 7.70 -7.35
N GLN A 100 9.45 8.57 -8.36
CA GLN A 100 8.61 9.76 -8.34
C GLN A 100 7.12 9.44 -8.45
N ALA A 101 6.76 8.36 -9.15
CA ALA A 101 5.38 7.93 -9.30
C ALA A 101 4.80 7.44 -7.95
N GLY A 102 5.55 6.60 -7.23
CA GLY A 102 5.19 6.10 -5.89
C GLY A 102 5.10 7.23 -4.86
N LYS A 103 6.04 8.20 -4.89
CA LYS A 103 5.95 9.40 -4.03
C LYS A 103 4.67 10.20 -4.30
N ASN A 104 4.32 10.42 -5.56
CA ASN A 104 3.09 11.11 -5.94
C ASN A 104 1.84 10.30 -5.56
N ALA A 105 1.89 8.96 -5.68
CA ALA A 105 0.81 8.09 -5.24
C ALA A 105 0.61 8.18 -3.72
N THR A 106 1.70 8.19 -2.94
CA THR A 106 1.67 8.38 -1.50
C THR A 106 0.97 9.68 -1.09
N LEU A 107 1.30 10.80 -1.76
CA LEU A 107 0.66 12.10 -1.50
C LEU A 107 -0.83 12.07 -1.83
N ARG A 108 -1.22 11.48 -2.97
CA ARG A 108 -2.66 11.34 -3.31
C ARG A 108 -3.43 10.49 -2.31
N VAL A 109 -2.81 9.45 -1.76
CA VAL A 109 -3.42 8.61 -0.72
C VAL A 109 -3.52 9.40 0.59
N PHE A 110 -2.49 10.17 0.94
CA PHE A 110 -2.50 11.04 2.11
C PHE A 110 -3.69 12.03 2.07
N ASP A 111 -3.90 12.73 0.95
CA ASP A 111 -5.03 13.67 0.80
C ASP A 111 -6.38 13.00 1.01
N LYS A 112 -6.54 11.74 0.56
CA LYS A 112 -7.77 10.96 0.76
C LYS A 112 -7.93 10.42 2.17
N ILE A 113 -6.84 10.17 2.89
CA ILE A 113 -6.87 9.70 4.28
C ILE A 113 -7.33 10.82 5.23
N LEU A 114 -6.93 12.07 4.98
CA LEU A 114 -7.21 13.19 5.89
C LEU A 114 -8.68 13.30 6.30
N PRO A 115 -9.67 13.31 5.39
CA PRO A 115 -11.08 13.41 5.78
C PRO A 115 -11.63 12.13 6.42
N LEU A 116 -10.93 11.00 6.31
CA LEU A 116 -11.35 9.69 6.81
C LEU A 116 -10.67 9.31 8.12
N LEU A 117 -9.86 10.19 8.70
CA LEU A 117 -9.17 9.92 9.95
C LEU A 117 -10.16 9.62 11.07
N LYS A 118 -9.88 8.55 11.83
CA LYS A 118 -10.67 8.14 13.00
C LYS A 118 -9.76 8.01 14.21
N LEU A 119 -10.34 8.30 15.39
CA LEU A 119 -9.63 8.14 16.65
C LEU A 119 -9.14 6.69 16.82
N GLY A 120 -7.92 6.51 17.30
CA GLY A 120 -7.29 5.21 17.49
C GLY A 120 -6.68 4.58 16.23
N LYS A 121 -6.82 5.22 15.07
CA LYS A 121 -6.19 4.74 13.81
C LYS A 121 -4.86 5.45 13.58
N ILE A 122 -3.85 4.67 13.22
CA ILE A 122 -2.48 5.13 12.99
C ILE A 122 -2.12 4.87 11.52
N PHE A 123 -1.76 5.92 10.82
CA PHE A 123 -1.16 5.83 9.49
C PHE A 123 0.32 6.18 9.57
N LYS A 124 1.14 5.40 8.88
CA LYS A 124 2.56 5.64 8.67
C LYS A 124 2.88 5.65 7.18
N PHE A 125 3.51 6.71 6.72
CA PHE A 125 3.92 6.88 5.33
C PHE A 125 5.41 6.57 5.24
N VAL A 126 5.76 5.54 4.47
CA VAL A 126 7.11 4.99 4.39
C VAL A 126 7.66 5.29 3.00
N PHE A 127 8.68 6.13 2.93
CA PHE A 127 9.39 6.42 1.68
C PHE A 127 10.62 5.52 1.56
N LEU A 128 10.62 4.67 0.54
CA LEU A 128 11.77 3.85 0.20
C LEU A 128 12.85 4.69 -0.51
N PRO A 129 14.12 4.24 -0.50
CA PRO A 129 15.17 4.85 -1.30
C PRO A 129 14.79 4.91 -2.78
N SER A 130 15.39 5.85 -3.52
CA SER A 130 15.09 6.04 -4.95
C SER A 130 15.25 4.74 -5.73
N ASN A 131 14.26 4.47 -6.58
CA ASN A 131 14.18 3.31 -7.48
C ASN A 131 14.23 1.94 -6.79
N MET A 132 13.76 1.84 -5.55
CA MET A 132 13.57 0.57 -4.87
C MET A 132 12.10 0.32 -4.62
N ASP A 133 11.65 -0.90 -4.91
CA ASP A 133 10.39 -1.45 -4.42
C ASP A 133 10.57 -2.13 -3.04
N PRO A 134 9.51 -2.57 -2.36
CA PRO A 134 9.61 -3.25 -1.08
C PRO A 134 10.47 -4.52 -1.10
N GLU A 135 10.41 -5.30 -2.19
CA GLU A 135 11.20 -6.53 -2.34
C GLU A 135 12.69 -6.24 -2.46
N GLU A 136 13.05 -5.31 -3.34
CA GLU A 136 14.44 -4.89 -3.53
C GLU A 136 15.04 -4.32 -2.25
N TYR A 137 14.25 -3.53 -1.50
CA TYR A 137 14.70 -3.00 -0.22
C TYR A 137 14.98 -4.12 0.79
N ILE A 138 14.06 -5.09 0.93
CA ILE A 138 14.23 -6.19 1.88
C ILE A 138 15.41 -7.09 1.47
N ASN A 139 15.58 -7.36 0.18
CA ASN A 139 16.70 -8.16 -0.33
C ASN A 139 18.05 -7.50 -0.03
N LYS A 140 18.13 -6.18 -0.13
CA LYS A 140 19.36 -5.43 0.07
C LYS A 140 19.66 -5.16 1.55
N GLU A 141 18.67 -4.69 2.29
CA GLU A 141 18.87 -4.17 3.66
C GLU A 141 18.40 -5.15 4.76
N GLY A 142 17.67 -6.19 4.37
CA GLY A 142 17.16 -7.23 5.27
C GLY A 142 15.81 -6.89 5.92
N VAL A 143 15.14 -7.94 6.40
CA VAL A 143 13.81 -7.88 7.03
C VAL A 143 13.78 -6.98 8.27
N LEU A 144 14.83 -7.02 9.10
CA LEU A 144 14.90 -6.20 10.31
C LEU A 144 14.99 -4.71 10.00
N SER A 145 15.76 -4.35 8.97
CA SER A 145 15.84 -2.97 8.49
C SER A 145 14.49 -2.47 7.95
N PHE A 146 13.76 -3.33 7.21
CA PHE A 146 12.43 -2.98 6.74
C PHE A 146 11.44 -2.79 7.90
N LYS A 147 11.45 -3.65 8.93
CA LYS A 147 10.63 -3.45 10.15
C LYS A 147 10.93 -2.12 10.84
N LYS A 148 12.21 -1.77 10.96
CA LYS A 148 12.64 -0.46 11.50
C LYS A 148 12.11 0.68 10.62
N LYS A 149 12.25 0.56 9.29
CA LYS A 149 11.75 1.53 8.31
C LYS A 149 10.24 1.77 8.42
N LEU A 150 9.44 0.72 8.65
CA LEU A 150 8.01 0.83 8.89
C LEU A 150 7.72 1.65 10.16
N THR A 151 8.41 1.39 11.25
CA THR A 151 8.20 2.10 12.53
C THR A 151 8.62 3.57 12.46
N GLU A 152 9.67 3.88 11.72
CA GLU A 152 10.20 5.23 11.50
C GLU A 152 9.43 6.02 10.43
N GLY A 153 8.44 5.41 9.76
CA GLY A 153 7.59 6.08 8.77
C GLY A 153 6.93 7.36 9.32
N TYR A 154 6.68 8.31 8.46
CA TYR A 154 6.06 9.60 8.81
C TYR A 154 4.62 9.40 9.29
N SER A 155 4.26 10.06 10.38
CA SER A 155 2.87 10.15 10.84
C SER A 155 2.07 11.12 9.95
N VAL A 156 0.75 11.15 10.12
CA VAL A 156 -0.11 12.16 9.48
C VAL A 156 0.36 13.57 9.84
N ALA A 157 0.72 13.83 11.10
CA ALA A 157 1.21 15.14 11.54
C ALA A 157 2.53 15.52 10.86
N ASP A 158 3.47 14.56 10.73
CA ASP A 158 4.73 14.78 10.01
C ASP A 158 4.49 15.12 8.53
N MET A 159 3.52 14.44 7.89
CA MET A 159 3.17 14.71 6.49
C MET A 159 2.57 16.11 6.31
N ILE A 160 1.66 16.54 7.21
CA ILE A 160 1.10 17.90 7.20
C ILE A 160 2.23 18.94 7.32
N TRP A 161 3.15 18.72 8.26
CA TRP A 161 4.29 19.60 8.46
C TRP A 161 5.18 19.71 7.24
N LEU A 162 5.53 18.58 6.62
CA LEU A 162 6.35 18.52 5.41
C LEU A 162 5.70 19.25 4.22
N MET A 163 4.37 19.10 4.06
CA MET A 163 3.62 19.79 3.01
C MET A 163 3.51 21.29 3.28
N GLY A 164 3.26 21.68 4.54
CA GLY A 164 3.21 23.09 4.93
C GLY A 164 4.53 23.84 4.73
N LEU A 165 5.67 23.16 4.88
CA LEU A 165 6.99 23.73 4.58
C LEU A 165 7.21 23.94 3.08
N LYS A 166 6.61 23.15 2.18
CA LYS A 166 6.69 23.34 0.73
C LYS A 166 5.91 24.57 0.27
N ILE A 167 4.71 24.78 0.83
CA ILE A 167 3.85 25.93 0.50
C ILE A 167 4.49 27.28 0.89
N LYS A 168 5.39 27.30 1.91
CA LYS A 168 6.09 28.54 2.33
C LYS A 168 7.33 28.89 1.50
N LYS A 169 7.72 28.03 0.55
CA LYS A 169 8.91 28.25 -0.29
C LYS A 169 8.59 28.71 -1.71
N ASP A 170 7.32 28.69 -2.10
CA ASP A 170 6.75 29.25 -3.32
C ASP A 170 6.10 30.62 -3.03
#